data_4764231cd55c865a8ecdc7d8c037840d
#
_entry.id   4764231cd55c865a8ecdc7d8c037840d
#
_cell.length_a   1.000
_cell.length_b   1.000
_cell.length_c   1.000
_cell.angle_alpha   90.00
_cell.angle_beta   90.00
_cell.angle_gamma   90.00
#
_symmetry.space_group_name_H-M   'P 1'
#
loop_
_entity.id
_entity.type
_entity.pdbx_description
1 polymer ?
#
loop_
_entity_poly.entity_id
_entity_poly.type
_entity_poly.pdbx_seq_one_letter_code
_entity_poly.pdbx_strand_id
1 'polypeptide(L)'
;NAAVASAVFASALATGLPQTANAQGSVFTAADVDESQFVMVSAPIGKGESSQLNIYEQRSSARPCFAVSGASPAVVDPLLASFDFTGICNRYIDGNGYSLRIGGDDLGTRYRLSVVKTGSDVELLAVPTRDPSRPTMVVARSGGPGNGFIKLNLEPGWKLMRRQYGKRTLGHLYVYRDGMPGSPGAL
;
A
#
# COMPACT_ATOMS: atom_id res chain seq x y z
N ASN A 1 43.04 -53.03 -51.59
CA ASN A 1 43.24 -51.63 -51.22
C ASN A 1 41.93 -51.11 -50.67
N ALA A 2 41.80 -51.08 -49.35
CA ALA A 2 40.68 -50.56 -48.62
C ALA A 2 41.03 -49.15 -48.08
N ALA A 3 40.22 -48.13 -48.49
CA ALA A 3 40.34 -46.77 -47.95
C ALA A 3 39.34 -46.62 -46.80
N VAL A 4 39.84 -46.31 -45.62
CA VAL A 4 39.05 -46.02 -44.45
C VAL A 4 38.83 -44.52 -44.39
N ALA A 5 37.57 -44.11 -44.50
CA ALA A 5 37.16 -42.74 -44.37
C ALA A 5 36.79 -42.43 -42.90
N SER A 6 37.61 -41.57 -42.25
CA SER A 6 37.33 -41.11 -40.88
C SER A 6 36.35 -39.96 -40.93
N ALA A 7 35.18 -40.14 -40.33
CA ALA A 7 34.22 -39.08 -40.10
C ALA A 7 34.53 -38.32 -38.82
N VAL A 8 34.81 -37.02 -38.92
CA VAL A 8 35.00 -36.10 -37.82
C VAL A 8 33.63 -35.55 -37.43
N PHE A 9 33.16 -35.91 -36.23
CA PHE A 9 31.98 -35.29 -35.61
C PHE A 9 32.38 -33.99 -34.95
N ALA A 10 31.91 -32.87 -35.49
CA ALA A 10 32.03 -31.57 -34.90
C ALA A 10 30.88 -31.40 -33.88
N SER A 11 31.20 -31.44 -32.59
CA SER A 11 30.25 -31.12 -31.51
C SER A 11 30.09 -29.59 -31.41
N ALA A 12 28.92 -29.09 -31.79
CA ALA A 12 28.54 -27.69 -31.58
C ALA A 12 28.15 -27.48 -30.11
N LEU A 13 29.00 -26.77 -29.37
CA LEU A 13 28.68 -26.26 -28.05
C LEU A 13 27.65 -25.11 -28.19
N ALA A 14 26.42 -25.38 -27.89
CA ALA A 14 25.40 -24.36 -27.77
C ALA A 14 25.63 -23.57 -26.49
N THR A 15 26.26 -22.41 -26.58
CA THR A 15 26.33 -21.42 -25.49
C THR A 15 24.97 -20.79 -25.31
N GLY A 16 24.18 -21.33 -24.38
CA GLY A 16 22.93 -20.70 -23.95
C GLY A 16 23.24 -19.37 -23.27
N LEU A 17 22.88 -18.27 -23.91
CA LEU A 17 22.88 -16.96 -23.28
C LEU A 17 21.91 -16.96 -22.11
N PRO A 18 22.26 -16.38 -20.95
CA PRO A 18 21.31 -16.24 -19.86
C PRO A 18 20.14 -15.36 -20.34
N GLN A 19 18.93 -15.93 -20.42
CA GLN A 19 17.73 -15.15 -20.58
C GLN A 19 17.56 -14.30 -19.31
N THR A 20 17.81 -13.01 -19.41
CA THR A 20 17.39 -12.05 -18.41
C THR A 20 15.86 -12.12 -18.30
N ALA A 21 15.37 -12.68 -17.21
CA ALA A 21 13.96 -12.62 -16.88
C ALA A 21 13.60 -11.13 -16.74
N ASN A 22 12.92 -10.57 -17.74
CA ASN A 22 12.32 -9.26 -17.63
C ASN A 22 11.33 -9.33 -16.44
N ALA A 23 11.66 -8.69 -15.35
CA ALA A 23 10.70 -8.41 -14.30
C ALA A 23 9.59 -7.60 -14.96
N GLN A 24 8.46 -8.23 -15.28
CA GLN A 24 7.28 -7.54 -15.76
C GLN A 24 6.83 -6.61 -14.65
N GLY A 25 7.16 -5.32 -14.79
CA GLY A 25 6.67 -4.28 -13.91
C GLY A 25 5.14 -4.36 -13.85
N SER A 26 4.56 -3.97 -12.73
CA SER A 26 3.11 -3.93 -12.56
C SER A 26 2.47 -3.20 -13.74
N VAL A 27 1.43 -3.78 -14.36
CA VAL A 27 0.64 -3.14 -15.42
C VAL A 27 -0.08 -1.87 -14.93
N PHE A 28 -0.11 -1.68 -13.61
CA PHE A 28 -0.66 -0.50 -12.97
C PHE A 28 0.44 0.50 -12.64
N THR A 29 0.11 1.77 -12.81
CA THR A 29 0.92 2.90 -12.37
C THR A 29 0.27 3.58 -11.17
N ALA A 30 0.97 4.53 -10.57
CA ALA A 30 0.50 5.33 -9.46
C ALA A 30 0.45 6.81 -9.86
N ALA A 31 -0.63 7.49 -9.51
CA ALA A 31 -0.83 8.91 -9.71
C ALA A 31 -0.98 9.62 -8.37
N ASP A 32 -0.45 10.83 -8.28
CA ASP A 32 -0.61 11.68 -7.10
C ASP A 32 -2.08 11.97 -6.82
N VAL A 33 -2.40 12.18 -5.55
CA VAL A 33 -3.71 12.62 -5.06
C VAL A 33 -3.53 13.88 -4.23
N ASP A 34 -4.59 14.65 -4.08
CA ASP A 34 -4.63 15.71 -3.07
C ASP A 34 -4.89 15.07 -1.70
N GLU A 35 -3.84 14.85 -0.93
CA GLU A 35 -3.92 14.19 0.38
C GLU A 35 -4.82 14.94 1.38
N SER A 36 -5.05 16.24 1.20
CA SER A 36 -5.96 17.02 2.05
C SER A 36 -7.42 16.55 1.98
N GLN A 37 -7.76 15.82 0.92
CA GLN A 37 -9.09 15.22 0.73
C GLN A 37 -9.24 13.86 1.45
N PHE A 38 -8.19 13.37 2.09
CA PHE A 38 -8.18 12.04 2.70
C PHE A 38 -7.94 12.09 4.20
N VAL A 39 -8.49 11.12 4.90
CA VAL A 39 -8.11 10.79 6.27
C VAL A 39 -7.90 9.28 6.40
N MET A 40 -6.77 8.89 6.97
CA MET A 40 -6.47 7.52 7.35
C MET A 40 -6.89 7.31 8.81
N VAL A 41 -7.57 6.22 9.08
CA VAL A 41 -8.24 6.01 10.37
C VAL A 41 -8.00 4.58 10.85
N SER A 42 -7.57 4.45 12.10
CA SER A 42 -7.73 3.23 12.88
C SER A 42 -9.19 3.10 13.26
N ALA A 43 -9.93 2.22 12.59
CA ALA A 43 -11.34 2.00 12.85
C ALA A 43 -11.55 0.74 13.71
N PRO A 44 -12.31 0.80 14.82
CA PRO A 44 -12.53 -0.35 15.67
C PRO A 44 -13.35 -1.44 14.96
N ILE A 45 -13.04 -2.70 15.23
CA ILE A 45 -13.77 -3.88 14.74
C ILE A 45 -14.49 -4.53 15.90
N GLY A 46 -15.73 -4.94 15.67
CA GLY A 46 -16.56 -5.63 16.66
C GLY A 46 -16.70 -4.81 17.95
N LYS A 47 -16.24 -5.36 19.09
CA LYS A 47 -16.29 -4.68 20.39
C LYS A 47 -15.13 -3.71 20.64
N GLY A 48 -14.26 -3.47 19.64
CA GLY A 48 -13.16 -2.50 19.73
C GLY A 48 -11.84 -3.09 20.25
N GLU A 49 -11.74 -4.39 20.43
CA GLU A 49 -10.50 -5.07 20.83
C GLU A 49 -9.43 -5.03 19.71
N SER A 50 -9.87 -5.07 18.46
CA SER A 50 -9.03 -4.92 17.27
C SER A 50 -9.46 -3.73 16.43
N SER A 51 -8.58 -3.34 15.51
CA SER A 51 -8.82 -2.22 14.60
C SER A 51 -8.35 -2.56 13.20
N GLN A 52 -8.97 -1.95 12.21
CA GLN A 52 -8.56 -2.03 10.80
C GLN A 52 -8.26 -0.63 10.26
N LEU A 53 -7.51 -0.57 9.18
CA LEU A 53 -7.35 0.67 8.43
C LEU A 53 -8.62 0.96 7.64
N ASN A 54 -9.21 2.13 7.87
CA ASN A 54 -10.15 2.74 6.95
C ASN A 54 -9.50 4.01 6.36
N ILE A 55 -9.77 4.28 5.08
CA ILE A 55 -9.41 5.54 4.45
C ILE A 55 -10.69 6.17 3.93
N TYR A 56 -10.95 7.42 4.31
CA TYR A 56 -12.09 8.19 3.83
C TYR A 56 -11.60 9.28 2.90
N GLU A 57 -12.35 9.51 1.82
CA GLU A 57 -12.06 10.55 0.82
C GLU A 57 -13.25 11.49 0.68
N GLN A 58 -12.99 12.79 0.75
CA GLN A 58 -13.93 13.84 0.42
C GLN A 58 -13.87 14.09 -1.09
N ARG A 59 -14.89 13.68 -1.84
CA ARG A 59 -14.91 13.84 -3.30
C ARG A 59 -15.59 15.12 -3.76
N SER A 60 -16.56 15.58 -3.03
CA SER A 60 -17.26 16.83 -3.32
C SER A 60 -17.54 17.60 -2.04
N SER A 61 -17.73 18.90 -2.14
CA SER A 61 -18.04 19.78 -1.01
C SER A 61 -19.52 19.79 -0.60
N ALA A 62 -20.35 18.89 -1.17
CA ALA A 62 -21.79 18.89 -0.91
C ALA A 62 -22.12 18.61 0.55
N ARG A 63 -21.32 17.77 1.21
CA ARG A 63 -21.48 17.40 2.62
C ARG A 63 -20.16 16.89 3.17
N PRO A 64 -19.79 17.20 4.43
CA PRO A 64 -18.55 16.69 5.01
C PRO A 64 -18.65 15.17 5.23
N CYS A 65 -17.57 14.46 4.82
CA CYS A 65 -17.45 13.01 4.94
C CYS A 65 -16.93 12.57 6.31
N PHE A 66 -16.13 13.43 6.93
CA PHE A 66 -15.54 13.20 8.25
C PHE A 66 -15.26 14.55 8.93
N ALA A 67 -15.11 14.51 10.24
CA ALA A 67 -14.58 15.60 11.04
C ALA A 67 -13.41 15.10 11.86
N VAL A 68 -12.40 15.96 12.08
CA VAL A 68 -11.20 15.64 12.86
C VAL A 68 -11.11 16.61 14.03
N SER A 69 -10.88 16.09 15.22
CA SER A 69 -10.74 16.87 16.45
C SER A 69 -9.58 16.37 17.31
N GLY A 70 -9.00 17.26 18.13
CA GLY A 70 -7.82 16.93 18.94
C GLY A 70 -6.53 16.95 18.09
N ALA A 71 -5.42 16.53 18.68
CA ALA A 71 -4.10 16.63 18.07
C ALA A 71 -3.29 15.32 18.15
N SER A 72 -3.08 14.77 19.34
CA SER A 72 -2.18 13.63 19.56
C SER A 72 -2.70 12.71 20.68
N PRO A 73 -3.52 11.71 20.36
CA PRO A 73 -4.06 11.38 19.06
C PRO A 73 -5.24 12.27 18.65
N ALA A 74 -5.40 12.53 17.37
CA ALA A 74 -6.60 13.14 16.83
C ALA A 74 -7.70 12.08 16.64
N VAL A 75 -8.94 12.46 16.94
CA VAL A 75 -10.13 11.62 16.80
C VAL A 75 -10.85 11.97 15.50
N VAL A 76 -11.35 10.97 14.80
CA VAL A 76 -12.13 11.12 13.57
C VAL A 76 -13.57 10.75 13.82
N ASP A 77 -14.50 11.65 13.49
CA ASP A 77 -15.91 11.34 13.39
C ASP A 77 -16.25 10.96 11.94
N PRO A 78 -16.65 9.69 11.66
CA PRO A 78 -16.97 9.23 10.32
C PRO A 78 -18.38 9.66 9.89
N LEU A 79 -18.61 10.94 9.62
CA LEU A 79 -19.90 11.53 9.29
C LEU A 79 -20.60 10.82 8.12
N LEU A 80 -19.82 10.29 7.17
CA LEU A 80 -20.33 9.53 6.03
C LEU A 80 -21.17 8.30 6.44
N ALA A 81 -21.00 7.78 7.65
CA ALA A 81 -21.77 6.65 8.15
C ALA A 81 -23.26 7.00 8.45
N SER A 82 -23.59 8.30 8.50
CA SER A 82 -24.93 8.78 8.89
C SER A 82 -25.83 9.18 7.71
N PHE A 83 -25.34 9.05 6.46
CA PHE A 83 -26.09 9.45 5.26
C PHE A 83 -25.71 8.62 4.02
N ASP A 84 -26.50 8.73 2.94
CA ASP A 84 -26.09 8.19 1.64
C ASP A 84 -24.97 9.05 1.05
N PHE A 85 -23.75 8.54 1.12
CA PHE A 85 -22.55 9.23 0.70
C PHE A 85 -22.16 9.01 -0.77
N THR A 86 -23.02 8.33 -1.56
CA THR A 86 -22.75 8.05 -2.98
C THR A 86 -22.45 9.32 -3.75
N GLY A 87 -21.30 9.34 -4.44
CA GLY A 87 -20.82 10.50 -5.20
C GLY A 87 -20.23 11.66 -4.37
N ILE A 88 -20.41 11.64 -3.05
CA ILE A 88 -19.90 12.68 -2.13
C ILE A 88 -18.60 12.24 -1.48
N CYS A 89 -18.56 11.00 -1.00
CA CYS A 89 -17.41 10.40 -0.31
C CYS A 89 -17.02 9.07 -0.95
N ASN A 90 -15.77 8.66 -0.72
CA ASN A 90 -15.36 7.27 -0.87
C ASN A 90 -14.88 6.72 0.48
N ARG A 91 -15.05 5.41 0.65
CA ARG A 91 -14.57 4.66 1.80
C ARG A 91 -13.81 3.43 1.31
N TYR A 92 -12.56 3.30 1.77
CA TYR A 92 -11.68 2.17 1.47
C TYR A 92 -11.42 1.43 2.78
N ILE A 93 -11.75 0.15 2.86
CA ILE A 93 -11.78 -0.61 4.13
C ILE A 93 -10.97 -1.91 4.11
N ASP A 94 -10.51 -2.35 2.97
CA ASP A 94 -9.82 -3.63 2.80
C ASP A 94 -8.84 -3.62 1.62
N GLY A 95 -8.22 -4.76 1.34
CA GLY A 95 -7.26 -4.94 0.25
C GLY A 95 -7.83 -4.74 -1.16
N ASN A 96 -9.15 -4.68 -1.34
CA ASN A 96 -9.76 -4.28 -2.62
C ASN A 96 -9.69 -2.75 -2.80
N GLY A 97 -9.77 -2.01 -1.69
CA GLY A 97 -9.72 -0.55 -1.68
C GLY A 97 -8.32 0.02 -1.64
N TYR A 98 -7.37 -0.66 -1.00
CA TYR A 98 -5.98 -0.18 -0.86
C TYR A 98 -4.96 -1.30 -0.80
N SER A 99 -3.72 -1.00 -1.17
CA SER A 99 -2.56 -1.89 -1.00
C SER A 99 -1.26 -1.10 -0.83
N LEU A 100 -0.19 -1.83 -0.43
CA LEU A 100 1.15 -1.28 -0.35
C LEU A 100 1.80 -1.26 -1.74
N ARG A 101 2.47 -0.15 -2.07
CA ARG A 101 3.31 -0.03 -3.26
C ARG A 101 4.63 0.67 -2.92
N ILE A 102 5.74 0.09 -3.35
CA ILE A 102 7.07 0.69 -3.18
C ILE A 102 7.73 0.80 -4.55
N GLY A 103 8.00 2.03 -4.98
CA GLY A 103 8.50 2.32 -6.32
C GLY A 103 7.58 1.77 -7.40
N GLY A 104 8.11 0.97 -8.31
CA GLY A 104 7.36 0.29 -9.37
C GLY A 104 6.59 -0.95 -8.94
N ASP A 105 6.81 -1.46 -7.71
CA ASP A 105 6.31 -2.76 -7.25
C ASP A 105 5.01 -2.66 -6.47
N ASP A 106 3.94 -3.27 -6.98
CA ASP A 106 2.70 -3.51 -6.24
C ASP A 106 2.93 -4.68 -5.26
N LEU A 107 2.84 -4.40 -3.98
CA LEU A 107 3.16 -5.33 -2.89
C LEU A 107 1.92 -5.89 -2.18
N GLY A 108 0.72 -5.67 -2.71
CA GLY A 108 -0.54 -6.06 -2.08
C GLY A 108 -0.67 -7.55 -1.75
N THR A 109 0.04 -8.43 -2.47
CA THR A 109 0.08 -9.87 -2.18
C THR A 109 1.23 -10.29 -1.28
N ARG A 110 2.22 -9.43 -1.06
CA ARG A 110 3.44 -9.68 -0.28
C ARG A 110 3.42 -9.04 1.10
N TYR A 111 2.60 -8.02 1.27
CA TYR A 111 2.41 -7.30 2.52
C TYR A 111 0.93 -7.04 2.79
N ARG A 112 0.53 -7.10 4.05
CA ARG A 112 -0.76 -6.60 4.51
C ARG A 112 -0.55 -5.36 5.37
N LEU A 113 -1.51 -4.44 5.30
CA LEU A 113 -1.57 -3.27 6.19
C LEU A 113 -2.38 -3.65 7.43
N SER A 114 -1.77 -3.55 8.59
CA SER A 114 -2.34 -3.96 9.88
C SER A 114 -2.25 -2.82 10.88
N VAL A 115 -3.36 -2.51 11.53
CA VAL A 115 -3.37 -1.57 12.66
C VAL A 115 -3.03 -2.33 13.92
N VAL A 116 -2.05 -1.83 14.69
CA VAL A 116 -1.61 -2.40 15.95
C VAL A 116 -1.67 -1.32 17.03
N LYS A 117 -2.28 -1.64 18.16
CA LYS A 117 -2.27 -0.79 19.36
C LYS A 117 -1.10 -1.23 20.22
N THR A 118 -0.14 -0.34 20.42
CA THR A 118 0.90 -0.48 21.44
C THR A 118 0.45 0.23 22.73
N GLY A 119 1.15 0.04 23.84
CA GLY A 119 0.80 0.76 25.06
C GLY A 119 0.94 2.28 24.95
N SER A 120 1.71 2.77 23.99
CA SER A 120 2.05 4.18 23.80
C SER A 120 1.54 4.81 22.50
N ASP A 121 1.10 4.02 21.52
CA ASP A 121 0.70 4.54 20.21
C ASP A 121 -0.30 3.59 19.50
N VAL A 122 -0.90 4.08 18.42
CA VAL A 122 -1.62 3.27 17.43
C VAL A 122 -0.86 3.36 16.11
N GLU A 123 -0.37 2.24 15.63
CA GLU A 123 0.51 2.16 14.47
C GLU A 123 -0.15 1.43 13.30
N LEU A 124 0.09 1.91 12.09
CA LEU A 124 -0.16 1.17 10.87
C LEU A 124 1.13 0.50 10.42
N LEU A 125 1.13 -0.82 10.37
CA LEU A 125 2.27 -1.62 9.97
C LEU A 125 2.02 -2.26 8.60
N ALA A 126 3.05 -2.24 7.74
CA ALA A 126 3.14 -3.13 6.59
C ALA A 126 3.84 -4.42 7.04
N VAL A 127 3.09 -5.50 7.14
CA VAL A 127 3.54 -6.79 7.66
C VAL A 127 3.68 -7.78 6.51
N PRO A 128 4.84 -8.45 6.33
CA PRO A 128 5.02 -9.45 5.30
C PRO A 128 4.05 -10.63 5.49
N THR A 129 3.49 -11.13 4.37
CA THR A 129 2.47 -12.19 4.41
C THR A 129 3.03 -13.60 4.20
N ARG A 130 4.16 -13.74 3.52
CA ARG A 130 4.71 -15.04 3.11
C ARG A 130 6.16 -15.26 3.50
N ASP A 131 6.93 -14.18 3.56
CA ASP A 131 8.38 -14.25 3.78
C ASP A 131 8.72 -13.49 5.08
N PRO A 132 8.89 -14.19 6.21
CA PRO A 132 9.16 -13.57 7.51
C PRO A 132 10.55 -12.91 7.59
N SER A 133 11.45 -13.17 6.63
CA SER A 133 12.75 -12.50 6.56
C SER A 133 12.63 -11.04 6.08
N ARG A 134 11.51 -10.68 5.47
CA ARG A 134 11.25 -9.30 5.05
C ARG A 134 10.92 -8.42 6.26
N PRO A 135 11.35 -7.15 6.25
CA PRO A 135 11.10 -6.27 7.36
C PRO A 135 9.62 -5.89 7.48
N THR A 136 9.10 -5.84 8.69
CA THR A 136 7.88 -5.09 9.01
C THR A 136 8.22 -3.61 9.01
N MET A 137 7.38 -2.79 8.38
CA MET A 137 7.60 -1.36 8.24
C MET A 137 6.50 -0.58 8.95
N VAL A 138 6.86 0.46 9.69
CA VAL A 138 5.90 1.42 10.21
C VAL A 138 5.54 2.39 9.09
N VAL A 139 4.25 2.51 8.81
CA VAL A 139 3.70 3.30 7.71
C VAL A 139 3.07 4.59 8.20
N ALA A 140 2.36 4.51 9.33
CA ALA A 140 1.68 5.66 9.92
C ALA A 140 1.54 5.48 11.44
N ARG A 141 1.35 6.60 12.16
CA ARG A 141 1.17 6.64 13.61
C ARG A 141 0.07 7.63 13.99
N SER A 142 -0.54 7.39 15.14
CA SER A 142 -1.51 8.33 15.73
C SER A 142 -0.85 9.44 16.54
N GLY A 143 0.38 9.22 17.02
CA GLY A 143 1.09 10.15 17.91
C GLY A 143 0.64 10.06 19.37
N GLY A 144 0.08 8.94 19.79
CA GLY A 144 -0.33 8.65 21.15
C GLY A 144 -1.32 7.48 21.22
N PRO A 145 -1.55 6.93 22.43
CA PRO A 145 -2.49 5.84 22.62
C PRO A 145 -3.93 6.34 22.44
N GLY A 146 -4.80 5.52 21.84
CA GLY A 146 -6.18 5.90 21.62
C GLY A 146 -7.11 4.72 21.35
N ASN A 147 -8.40 4.98 21.50
CA ASN A 147 -9.47 4.05 21.23
C ASN A 147 -10.52 4.70 20.34
N GLY A 148 -11.32 3.87 19.64
CA GLY A 148 -12.29 4.36 18.69
C GLY A 148 -11.67 4.69 17.34
N PHE A 149 -12.22 5.69 16.66
CA PHE A 149 -11.76 6.13 15.35
C PHE A 149 -10.61 7.14 15.52
N ILE A 150 -9.39 6.67 15.39
CA ILE A 150 -8.17 7.47 15.62
C ILE A 150 -7.50 7.78 14.28
N LYS A 151 -7.16 9.06 14.06
CA LYS A 151 -6.42 9.48 12.88
C LYS A 151 -5.02 8.87 12.87
N LEU A 152 -4.62 8.37 11.72
CA LEU A 152 -3.26 7.89 11.46
C LEU A 152 -2.56 8.87 10.51
N ASN A 153 -1.40 9.36 10.92
CA ASN A 153 -0.58 10.26 10.14
C ASN A 153 0.55 9.46 9.49
N LEU A 154 0.73 9.60 8.20
CA LEU A 154 1.79 8.91 7.46
C LEU A 154 3.17 9.31 7.99
N GLU A 155 4.04 8.34 8.14
CA GLU A 155 5.45 8.56 8.47
C GLU A 155 6.19 9.21 7.29
N PRO A 156 7.29 9.93 7.53
CA PRO A 156 8.05 10.59 6.48
C PRO A 156 8.42 9.64 5.32
N GLY A 157 8.21 10.11 4.09
CA GLY A 157 8.45 9.37 2.87
C GLY A 157 7.30 8.45 2.42
N TRP A 158 6.25 8.29 3.22
CA TRP A 158 5.01 7.64 2.82
C TRP A 158 4.00 8.67 2.34
N LYS A 159 3.20 8.30 1.33
CA LYS A 159 2.12 9.11 0.78
C LYS A 159 0.99 8.24 0.24
N LEU A 160 -0.17 8.84 -0.02
CA LEU A 160 -1.25 8.20 -0.75
C LEU A 160 -1.10 8.46 -2.24
N MET A 161 -1.37 7.45 -3.05
CA MET A 161 -1.45 7.58 -4.50
C MET A 161 -2.65 6.82 -5.04
N ARG A 162 -3.11 7.20 -6.23
CA ARG A 162 -4.21 6.52 -6.92
C ARG A 162 -3.66 5.50 -7.92
N ARG A 163 -4.20 4.27 -7.91
CA ARG A 163 -3.90 3.28 -8.93
C ARG A 163 -4.43 3.75 -10.28
N GLN A 164 -3.63 3.58 -11.32
CA GLN A 164 -4.01 3.84 -12.71
C GLN A 164 -3.74 2.64 -13.60
N TYR A 165 -4.55 2.51 -14.66
CA TYR A 165 -4.31 1.62 -15.77
C TYR A 165 -4.29 2.46 -17.07
N GLY A 166 -3.13 2.62 -17.68
CA GLY A 166 -2.92 3.61 -18.73
C GLY A 166 -3.25 5.03 -18.22
N LYS A 167 -4.20 5.69 -18.88
CA LYS A 167 -4.69 7.04 -18.45
C LYS A 167 -5.91 6.99 -17.52
N ARG A 168 -6.43 5.78 -17.23
CA ARG A 168 -7.65 5.62 -16.44
C ARG A 168 -7.31 5.48 -14.96
N THR A 169 -7.86 6.37 -14.15
CA THR A 169 -7.84 6.27 -12.69
C THR A 169 -8.79 5.18 -12.19
N LEU A 170 -8.36 4.38 -11.23
CA LEU A 170 -9.13 3.30 -10.64
C LEU A 170 -9.55 3.63 -9.21
N GLY A 171 -10.57 2.94 -8.72
CA GLY A 171 -11.09 3.08 -7.35
C GLY A 171 -10.23 2.39 -6.30
N HIS A 172 -8.89 2.43 -6.43
CA HIS A 172 -7.96 1.77 -5.52
C HIS A 172 -6.83 2.74 -5.14
N LEU A 173 -6.47 2.79 -3.87
CA LEU A 173 -5.39 3.60 -3.34
C LEU A 173 -4.13 2.75 -3.12
N TYR A 174 -2.98 3.37 -3.34
CA TYR A 174 -1.71 2.87 -2.86
C TYR A 174 -1.27 3.66 -1.63
N VAL A 175 -0.91 2.95 -0.58
CA VAL A 175 -0.02 3.47 0.45
C VAL A 175 1.38 3.31 -0.11
N TYR A 176 1.99 4.42 -0.51
CA TYR A 176 3.12 4.47 -1.43
C TYR A 176 4.37 5.05 -0.79
N ARG A 177 5.52 4.51 -1.20
CA ARG A 177 6.85 5.05 -0.93
C ARG A 177 7.74 4.85 -2.16
N ASP A 178 8.69 5.76 -2.40
CA ASP A 178 9.60 5.68 -3.56
C ASP A 178 10.59 4.50 -3.47
N GLY A 179 11.07 4.17 -2.26
CA GLY A 179 11.99 3.06 -2.01
C GLY A 179 11.76 2.42 -0.65
N MET A 180 12.41 1.26 -0.42
CA MET A 180 12.37 0.59 0.88
C MET A 180 12.94 1.50 1.97
N PRO A 181 12.33 1.55 3.18
CA PRO A 181 12.90 2.27 4.31
C PRO A 181 14.35 1.82 4.60
N GLY A 182 15.24 2.78 4.81
CA GLY A 182 16.66 2.52 5.06
C GLY A 182 17.50 2.29 3.79
N SER A 183 16.92 2.33 2.59
CA SER A 183 17.70 2.32 1.34
C SER A 183 18.29 3.70 1.06
N PRO A 184 19.52 3.79 0.53
CA PRO A 184 20.10 5.08 0.09
C PRO A 184 19.15 5.75 -0.93
N GLY A 185 18.76 7.00 -0.67
CA GLY A 185 17.83 7.75 -1.53
C GLY A 185 16.35 7.63 -1.20
N ALA A 186 15.97 6.94 -0.14
CA ALA A 186 14.57 6.80 0.34
C ALA A 186 14.22 7.88 1.40
N LEU A 187 14.50 9.17 1.09
CA LEU A 187 14.07 10.33 1.89
C LEU A 187 12.73 10.85 1.39
#